data_f25294bf8ecfc9be0510a416d6c9e075
#
_entry.id   f25294bf8ecfc9be0510a416d6c9e075
#
_cell.length_a   1.000
_cell.length_b   1.000
_cell.length_c   1.000
_cell.angle_alpha   90.00
_cell.angle_beta   90.00
_cell.angle_gamma   90.00
#
_symmetry.space_group_name_H-M   'P 1'
#
loop_
_entity.id
_entity.type
_entity.pdbx_description
1 polymer ?
#
loop_
_entity_poly.entity_id
_entity_poly.type
_entity_poly.pdbx_seq_one_letter_code
_entity_poly.pdbx_strand_id
1 'polypeptide(L)'
;MTDFVPTRHAVHVLPEGALEERLKLGRPLRVKLGIDPTSPDVHLGFAVVLDRLREWQDAGHTVVLIVGDYTARIGDPSGRSAERPVLADDELDANAKRFREQVVRVLDPQRTEFRFNGEWLAPLTFAETVRLTRTLTVARLLERDDFAKRFAAGEPISLSELLYPPMQAYDSVAIEADVEIGGTDQLYNLLAGRDVMPHYGLQPQIVVTYPLLVGLDGVEKMSKSRGNYIGINDPPEEMFGKTMSIPDDALPQWWDLVVGGGAHPDDPMEWKLELARRVTARWHGDAGARAGEEHFTRVVRKHEAPADVEEARLEGSDPLHLPAFLAATLGESTSHWRRTIDQGGVKLDGEPLAGYDHGWAELDGRVLQAGKRRFLRLVSG
;
A
#
# COMPACT_ATOMS: atom_id res chain seq x y z
N MET A 1 17.65 -23.96 -4.75
CA MET A 1 16.64 -23.97 -3.68
C MET A 1 17.05 -22.86 -2.74
N THR A 2 16.30 -21.76 -2.71
CA THR A 2 16.46 -20.75 -1.67
C THR A 2 16.10 -21.40 -0.35
N ASP A 3 16.99 -21.34 0.65
CA ASP A 3 16.72 -21.89 1.97
C ASP A 3 15.46 -21.20 2.51
N PHE A 4 14.35 -21.94 2.54
CA PHE A 4 13.09 -21.44 3.09
C PHE A 4 13.23 -21.27 4.60
N VAL A 5 13.15 -20.04 5.06
CA VAL A 5 13.15 -19.69 6.47
C VAL A 5 11.79 -19.05 6.79
N PRO A 6 10.83 -19.82 7.32
CA PRO A 6 9.46 -19.33 7.53
C PRO A 6 9.36 -18.14 8.50
N THR A 7 10.43 -17.90 9.27
CA THR A 7 10.49 -16.82 10.25
C THR A 7 11.35 -15.62 9.80
N ARG A 8 11.87 -15.65 8.57
CA ARG A 8 12.68 -14.53 8.05
C ARG A 8 11.91 -13.20 8.16
N HIS A 9 12.50 -12.23 8.83
CA HIS A 9 11.90 -10.93 9.16
C HIS A 9 10.62 -10.98 10.01
N ALA A 10 10.22 -12.14 10.55
CA ALA A 10 9.09 -12.20 11.46
C ALA A 10 9.41 -11.47 12.76
N VAL A 11 8.43 -10.66 13.23
CA VAL A 11 8.49 -9.99 14.54
C VAL A 11 7.94 -10.92 15.62
N HIS A 12 6.87 -11.64 15.31
CA HIS A 12 6.26 -12.61 16.21
C HIS A 12 6.04 -13.94 15.47
N VAL A 13 6.32 -15.04 16.16
CA VAL A 13 5.94 -16.40 15.78
C VAL A 13 5.34 -17.05 17.02
N LEU A 14 4.04 -17.20 17.05
CA LEU A 14 3.33 -17.58 18.27
C LEU A 14 2.42 -18.80 18.08
N PRO A 15 2.41 -19.75 19.04
CA PRO A 15 3.29 -19.81 20.20
C PRO A 15 4.72 -20.19 19.81
N GLU A 16 5.68 -19.87 20.67
CA GLU A 16 7.07 -20.25 20.48
C GLU A 16 7.23 -21.77 20.30
N GLY A 17 8.02 -22.20 19.32
CA GLY A 17 8.28 -23.62 18.99
C GLY A 17 7.11 -24.35 18.29
N ALA A 18 5.92 -23.76 18.21
CA ALA A 18 4.76 -24.43 17.62
C ALA A 18 4.84 -24.54 16.09
N LEU A 19 5.55 -23.62 15.43
CA LEU A 19 5.72 -23.65 13.98
C LEU A 19 6.61 -24.84 13.58
N GLU A 20 7.71 -25.05 14.27
CA GLU A 20 8.63 -26.16 14.06
C GLU A 20 7.92 -27.51 14.25
N GLU A 21 7.08 -27.62 15.28
CA GLU A 21 6.28 -28.83 15.49
C GLU A 21 5.25 -29.05 14.39
N ARG A 22 4.61 -27.98 13.90
CA ARG A 22 3.64 -28.05 12.81
C ARG A 22 4.31 -28.46 11.49
N LEU A 23 5.51 -27.97 11.21
CA LEU A 23 6.28 -28.32 10.03
C LEU A 23 6.72 -29.80 10.02
N LYS A 24 6.95 -30.42 11.21
CA LYS A 24 7.27 -31.85 11.33
C LYS A 24 6.15 -32.79 10.87
N LEU A 25 4.92 -32.29 10.70
CA LEU A 25 3.82 -33.09 10.17
C LEU A 25 4.06 -33.57 8.73
N GLY A 26 5.00 -32.99 8.00
CA GLY A 26 5.41 -33.41 6.66
C GLY A 26 4.33 -33.24 5.59
N ARG A 27 3.27 -32.51 5.87
CA ARG A 27 2.22 -32.17 4.93
C ARG A 27 2.22 -30.68 4.59
N PRO A 28 1.67 -30.28 3.44
CA PRO A 28 1.42 -28.88 3.18
C PRO A 28 0.58 -28.24 4.30
N LEU A 29 1.04 -27.10 4.80
CA LEU A 29 0.28 -26.27 5.74
C LEU A 29 -0.63 -25.31 4.97
N ARG A 30 -1.78 -25.00 5.51
CA ARG A 30 -2.69 -23.97 5.01
C ARG A 30 -2.31 -22.63 5.62
N VAL A 31 -1.70 -21.76 4.81
CA VAL A 31 -1.18 -20.44 5.22
C VAL A 31 -2.13 -19.36 4.75
N LYS A 32 -2.77 -18.71 5.68
CA LYS A 32 -3.80 -17.69 5.48
C LYS A 32 -3.20 -16.28 5.50
N LEU A 33 -3.67 -15.43 4.61
CA LEU A 33 -3.59 -13.98 4.69
C LEU A 33 -4.98 -13.40 4.36
N GLY A 34 -5.54 -12.58 5.25
CA GLY A 34 -6.78 -11.84 5.02
C GLY A 34 -6.50 -10.37 4.68
N ILE A 35 -7.19 -9.82 3.70
CA ILE A 35 -7.07 -8.42 3.30
C ILE A 35 -8.45 -7.87 2.93
N ASP A 36 -8.85 -6.77 3.56
CA ASP A 36 -10.05 -6.03 3.20
C ASP A 36 -9.80 -5.17 1.94
N PRO A 37 -10.64 -5.27 0.90
CA PRO A 37 -10.45 -4.54 -0.36
C PRO A 37 -10.92 -3.08 -0.25
N THR A 38 -10.49 -2.38 0.79
CA THR A 38 -10.88 -0.98 1.06
C THR A 38 -10.24 0.02 0.07
N SER A 39 -9.40 -0.46 -0.82
CA SER A 39 -8.77 0.31 -1.88
C SER A 39 -8.26 -0.63 -2.99
N PRO A 40 -8.37 -0.22 -4.27
CA PRO A 40 -8.08 -1.10 -5.40
C PRO A 40 -6.61 -1.43 -5.60
N ASP A 41 -5.68 -0.55 -5.14
CA ASP A 41 -4.28 -0.71 -5.51
C ASP A 41 -3.47 -1.43 -4.43
N VAL A 42 -2.53 -2.24 -4.84
CA VAL A 42 -1.50 -2.83 -3.99
C VAL A 42 -0.30 -1.88 -3.94
N HIS A 43 0.18 -1.56 -2.75
CA HIS A 43 1.40 -0.76 -2.55
C HIS A 43 2.54 -1.63 -2.00
N LEU A 44 3.76 -1.10 -2.00
CA LEU A 44 4.95 -1.86 -1.57
C LEU A 44 4.82 -2.43 -0.15
N GLY A 45 4.13 -1.76 0.76
CA GLY A 45 3.87 -2.28 2.11
C GLY A 45 3.06 -3.58 2.11
N PHE A 46 2.10 -3.74 1.19
CA PHE A 46 1.41 -5.02 0.98
C PHE A 46 2.31 -6.03 0.27
N ALA A 47 3.12 -5.58 -0.68
CA ALA A 47 4.03 -6.46 -1.41
C ALA A 47 5.00 -7.19 -0.45
N VAL A 48 5.46 -6.55 0.62
CA VAL A 48 6.31 -7.17 1.65
C VAL A 48 5.64 -8.41 2.26
N VAL A 49 4.36 -8.32 2.65
CA VAL A 49 3.64 -9.46 3.24
C VAL A 49 3.31 -10.51 2.18
N LEU A 50 2.97 -10.09 0.96
CA LEU A 50 2.73 -11.00 -0.17
C LEU A 50 4.00 -11.78 -0.55
N ASP A 51 5.19 -11.17 -0.45
CA ASP A 51 6.46 -11.86 -0.67
C ASP A 51 6.69 -12.98 0.34
N ARG A 52 6.38 -12.70 1.61
CA ARG A 52 6.45 -13.75 2.64
C ARG A 52 5.47 -14.87 2.32
N LEU A 53 4.25 -14.54 1.91
CA LEU A 53 3.27 -15.53 1.50
C LEU A 53 3.74 -16.34 0.26
N ARG A 54 4.43 -15.68 -0.69
CA ARG A 54 5.05 -16.36 -1.83
C ARG A 54 6.15 -17.34 -1.40
N GLU A 55 6.96 -17.03 -0.41
CA GLU A 55 7.97 -17.95 0.12
C GLU A 55 7.32 -19.22 0.69
N TRP A 56 6.18 -19.12 1.38
CA TRP A 56 5.40 -20.28 1.83
C TRP A 56 4.89 -21.11 0.65
N GLN A 57 4.44 -20.45 -0.40
CA GLN A 57 3.97 -21.10 -1.61
C GLN A 57 5.11 -21.87 -2.31
N ASP A 58 6.29 -21.25 -2.43
CA ASP A 58 7.47 -21.84 -3.06
C ASP A 58 8.02 -23.03 -2.25
N ALA A 59 7.83 -23.02 -0.94
CA ALA A 59 8.13 -24.15 -0.06
C ALA A 59 7.13 -25.30 -0.16
N GLY A 60 6.07 -25.18 -0.95
CA GLY A 60 5.10 -26.25 -1.19
C GLY A 60 3.90 -26.24 -0.26
N HIS A 61 3.69 -25.16 0.50
CA HIS A 61 2.50 -24.96 1.34
C HIS A 61 1.31 -24.41 0.54
N THR A 62 0.10 -24.62 1.04
CA THR A 62 -1.12 -24.13 0.43
C THR A 62 -1.38 -22.70 0.90
N VAL A 63 -1.29 -21.75 0.00
CA VAL A 63 -1.57 -20.35 0.29
C VAL A 63 -3.07 -20.08 0.11
N VAL A 64 -3.71 -19.51 1.12
CA VAL A 64 -5.10 -19.08 1.10
C VAL A 64 -5.15 -17.58 1.30
N LEU A 65 -5.49 -16.85 0.22
CA LEU A 65 -5.70 -15.41 0.29
C LEU A 65 -7.20 -15.13 0.41
N ILE A 66 -7.58 -14.54 1.53
CA ILE A 66 -8.97 -14.16 1.81
C ILE A 66 -9.15 -12.68 1.48
N VAL A 67 -10.06 -12.40 0.58
CA VAL A 67 -10.57 -11.06 0.33
C VAL A 67 -11.76 -10.84 1.26
N GLY A 68 -11.61 -9.88 2.18
CA GLY A 68 -12.60 -9.55 3.19
C GLY A 68 -13.74 -8.69 2.62
N ASP A 69 -14.51 -9.22 1.67
CA ASP A 69 -15.65 -8.51 1.07
C ASP A 69 -16.78 -8.30 2.08
N TYR A 70 -16.91 -9.17 3.06
CA TYR A 70 -17.91 -9.04 4.14
C TYR A 70 -17.38 -8.22 5.32
N THR A 71 -16.15 -8.47 5.77
CA THR A 71 -15.50 -7.71 6.86
C THR A 71 -15.26 -6.25 6.52
N ALA A 72 -15.00 -5.94 5.25
CA ALA A 72 -14.84 -4.57 4.77
C ALA A 72 -16.09 -3.69 4.96
N ARG A 73 -17.27 -4.29 5.09
CA ARG A 73 -18.54 -3.58 5.40
C ARG A 73 -18.57 -3.03 6.82
N ILE A 74 -17.79 -3.63 7.73
CA ILE A 74 -17.57 -3.11 9.08
C ILE A 74 -16.33 -2.22 9.09
N GLY A 75 -15.27 -2.68 8.45
CA GLY A 75 -13.95 -2.08 8.42
C GLY A 75 -13.10 -2.42 9.63
N ASP A 76 -11.84 -2.77 9.38
CA ASP A 76 -10.87 -3.08 10.42
C ASP A 76 -10.63 -1.86 11.34
N PRO A 77 -10.90 -1.96 12.64
CA PRO A 77 -10.63 -0.90 13.61
C PRO A 77 -9.14 -0.71 13.93
N SER A 78 -8.24 -1.62 13.48
CA SER A 78 -6.80 -1.59 13.80
C SER A 78 -6.14 -0.26 13.52
N GLY A 79 -5.54 0.35 14.57
CA GLY A 79 -4.74 1.57 14.47
C GLY A 79 -5.54 2.82 14.09
N ARG A 80 -6.83 2.88 14.42
CA ARG A 80 -7.70 4.01 14.12
C ARG A 80 -8.33 4.63 15.36
N SER A 81 -8.55 5.93 15.28
CA SER A 81 -9.23 6.72 16.31
C SER A 81 -10.73 6.91 16.02
N ALA A 82 -11.23 6.49 14.84
CA ALA A 82 -12.63 6.67 14.45
C ALA A 82 -13.09 5.53 13.53
N GLU A 83 -14.41 5.32 13.47
CA GLU A 83 -15.06 4.35 12.59
C GLU A 83 -14.74 4.62 11.11
N ARG A 84 -14.62 3.54 10.30
CA ARG A 84 -14.42 3.66 8.86
C ARG A 84 -15.71 4.04 8.15
N PRO A 85 -15.64 4.91 7.12
CA PRO A 85 -16.73 5.02 6.16
C PRO A 85 -17.00 3.66 5.51
N VAL A 86 -18.26 3.27 5.47
CA VAL A 86 -18.69 2.03 4.79
C VAL A 86 -18.68 2.30 3.27
N LEU A 87 -17.97 1.47 2.52
CA LEU A 87 -17.97 1.52 1.05
C LEU A 87 -19.25 0.86 0.50
N ALA A 88 -19.67 1.28 -0.68
CA ALA A 88 -20.76 0.63 -1.39
C ALA A 88 -20.35 -0.76 -1.90
N ASP A 89 -21.31 -1.67 -2.02
CA ASP A 89 -21.04 -3.07 -2.42
C ASP A 89 -20.38 -3.19 -3.78
N ASP A 90 -20.81 -2.39 -4.76
CA ASP A 90 -20.22 -2.35 -6.10
C ASP A 90 -18.79 -1.80 -6.11
N GLU A 91 -18.47 -0.88 -5.21
CA GLU A 91 -17.12 -0.38 -5.02
C GLU A 91 -16.21 -1.46 -4.39
N LEU A 92 -16.72 -2.20 -3.39
CA LEU A 92 -15.99 -3.31 -2.77
C LEU A 92 -15.68 -4.41 -3.79
N ASP A 93 -16.66 -4.79 -4.62
CA ASP A 93 -16.49 -5.80 -5.67
C ASP A 93 -15.47 -5.36 -6.72
N ALA A 94 -15.53 -4.10 -7.17
CA ALA A 94 -14.57 -3.54 -8.10
C ALA A 94 -13.15 -3.51 -7.52
N ASN A 95 -13.01 -3.12 -6.25
CA ASN A 95 -11.73 -3.10 -5.54
C ASN A 95 -11.16 -4.52 -5.37
N ALA A 96 -12.00 -5.49 -4.98
CA ALA A 96 -11.61 -6.88 -4.82
C ALA A 96 -11.05 -7.48 -6.13
N LYS A 97 -11.73 -7.21 -7.25
CA LYS A 97 -11.27 -7.64 -8.57
C LYS A 97 -9.91 -7.05 -8.93
N ARG A 98 -9.76 -5.72 -8.81
CA ARG A 98 -8.50 -5.03 -9.10
C ARG A 98 -7.37 -5.47 -8.17
N PHE A 99 -7.67 -5.71 -6.90
CA PHE A 99 -6.70 -6.22 -5.94
C PHE A 99 -6.19 -7.60 -6.39
N ARG A 100 -7.09 -8.53 -6.76
CA ARG A 100 -6.72 -9.86 -7.26
C ARG A 100 -5.83 -9.79 -8.51
N GLU A 101 -6.15 -8.91 -9.47
CA GLU A 101 -5.35 -8.71 -10.69
C GLU A 101 -3.90 -8.27 -10.38
N GLN A 102 -3.70 -7.53 -9.30
CA GLN A 102 -2.38 -7.07 -8.88
C GLN A 102 -1.62 -8.12 -8.05
N VAL A 103 -2.31 -8.84 -7.17
CA VAL A 103 -1.69 -9.85 -6.31
C VAL A 103 -1.08 -10.99 -7.12
N VAL A 104 -1.65 -11.37 -8.25
CA VAL A 104 -1.09 -12.41 -9.16
C VAL A 104 0.24 -12.00 -9.80
N ARG A 105 0.69 -10.75 -9.65
CA ARG A 105 2.04 -10.35 -10.02
C ARG A 105 3.10 -10.83 -9.00
N VAL A 106 2.66 -11.20 -7.79
CA VAL A 106 3.51 -11.72 -6.71
C VAL A 106 3.27 -13.20 -6.49
N LEU A 107 2.01 -13.60 -6.33
CA LEU A 107 1.61 -14.99 -6.05
C LEU A 107 1.32 -15.75 -7.34
N ASP A 108 1.65 -17.05 -7.33
CA ASP A 108 1.24 -17.97 -8.40
C ASP A 108 -0.27 -18.23 -8.30
N PRO A 109 -1.07 -17.83 -9.28
CA PRO A 109 -2.53 -17.96 -9.23
C PRO A 109 -3.00 -19.42 -9.25
N GLN A 110 -2.20 -20.35 -9.81
CA GLN A 110 -2.54 -21.78 -9.86
C GLN A 110 -2.29 -22.48 -8.51
N ARG A 111 -1.52 -21.85 -7.62
CA ARG A 111 -1.13 -22.36 -6.31
C ARG A 111 -1.68 -21.50 -5.16
N THR A 112 -2.60 -20.58 -5.46
CA THR A 112 -3.27 -19.70 -4.49
C THR A 112 -4.75 -19.99 -4.48
N GLU A 113 -5.29 -20.36 -3.31
CA GLU A 113 -6.72 -20.38 -3.09
C GLU A 113 -7.21 -18.96 -2.81
N PHE A 114 -7.90 -18.36 -3.77
CA PHE A 114 -8.57 -17.07 -3.57
C PHE A 114 -9.96 -17.32 -3.02
N ARG A 115 -10.27 -16.79 -1.84
CA ARG A 115 -11.54 -16.95 -1.16
C ARG A 115 -12.11 -15.58 -0.80
N PHE A 116 -13.40 -15.51 -0.72
CA PHE A 116 -14.15 -14.35 -0.23
C PHE A 116 -14.79 -14.72 1.10
N ASN A 117 -14.61 -13.90 2.14
CA ASN A 117 -15.18 -14.29 3.44
C ASN A 117 -16.71 -14.14 3.51
N GLY A 118 -17.33 -13.46 2.55
CA GLY A 118 -18.77 -13.52 2.32
C GLY A 118 -19.29 -14.92 2.07
N GLU A 119 -18.47 -15.85 1.54
CA GLU A 119 -18.87 -17.25 1.30
C GLU A 119 -19.35 -17.96 2.58
N TRP A 120 -18.80 -17.63 3.74
CA TRP A 120 -19.15 -18.24 5.02
C TRP A 120 -19.75 -17.28 6.03
N LEU A 121 -19.48 -15.97 5.95
CA LEU A 121 -20.03 -14.99 6.87
C LEU A 121 -21.46 -14.57 6.51
N ALA A 122 -21.76 -14.41 5.22
CA ALA A 122 -23.09 -14.00 4.78
C ALA A 122 -24.19 -15.02 5.11
N PRO A 123 -24.00 -16.36 5.00
CA PRO A 123 -25.02 -17.34 5.35
C PRO A 123 -25.16 -17.61 6.85
N LEU A 124 -24.30 -17.03 7.74
CA LEU A 124 -24.43 -17.24 9.17
C LEU A 124 -25.79 -16.78 9.66
N THR A 125 -26.51 -17.70 10.30
CA THR A 125 -27.75 -17.38 10.98
C THR A 125 -27.47 -16.54 12.24
N PHE A 126 -28.47 -15.83 12.73
CA PHE A 126 -28.33 -15.07 13.98
C PHE A 126 -27.90 -15.96 15.16
N ALA A 127 -28.38 -17.22 15.23
CA ALA A 127 -27.99 -18.17 16.27
C ALA A 127 -26.49 -18.55 16.16
N GLU A 128 -25.97 -18.70 14.96
CA GLU A 128 -24.55 -18.98 14.72
C GLU A 128 -23.69 -17.76 15.03
N THR A 129 -24.13 -16.57 14.67
CA THR A 129 -23.48 -15.30 15.05
C THR A 129 -23.40 -15.17 16.57
N VAL A 130 -24.50 -15.44 17.30
CA VAL A 130 -24.49 -15.47 18.77
C VAL A 130 -23.51 -16.52 19.31
N ARG A 131 -23.42 -17.69 18.68
CA ARG A 131 -22.44 -18.72 19.07
C ARG A 131 -21.02 -18.22 18.87
N LEU A 132 -20.71 -17.59 17.74
CA LEU A 132 -19.40 -17.00 17.43
C LEU A 132 -19.04 -15.91 18.46
N THR A 133 -19.94 -14.99 18.77
CA THR A 133 -19.67 -13.90 19.73
C THR A 133 -19.43 -14.40 21.16
N ARG A 134 -19.89 -15.61 21.53
CA ARG A 134 -19.62 -16.21 22.83
C ARG A 134 -18.17 -16.70 23.00
N THR A 135 -17.40 -16.81 21.91
CA THR A 135 -16.00 -17.28 21.95
C THR A 135 -15.04 -16.22 22.47
N LEU A 136 -15.42 -14.95 22.41
CA LEU A 136 -14.62 -13.82 22.90
C LEU A 136 -15.43 -13.00 23.91
N THR A 137 -14.77 -12.45 24.92
CA THR A 137 -15.42 -11.56 25.88
C THR A 137 -15.20 -10.10 25.54
N VAL A 138 -16.13 -9.22 25.92
CA VAL A 138 -15.95 -7.76 25.76
C VAL A 138 -14.67 -7.28 26.47
N ALA A 139 -14.36 -7.82 27.66
CA ALA A 139 -13.14 -7.49 28.37
C ALA A 139 -11.89 -7.80 27.52
N ARG A 140 -11.87 -8.96 26.84
CA ARG A 140 -10.78 -9.34 25.93
C ARG A 140 -10.70 -8.44 24.72
N LEU A 141 -11.84 -8.04 24.12
CA LEU A 141 -11.89 -7.11 23.01
C LEU A 141 -11.35 -5.72 23.38
N LEU A 142 -11.65 -5.26 24.60
CA LEU A 142 -11.18 -3.96 25.11
C LEU A 142 -9.70 -3.96 25.56
N GLU A 143 -9.00 -5.09 25.57
CA GLU A 143 -7.52 -5.12 25.72
C GLU A 143 -6.79 -4.60 24.49
N ARG A 144 -7.47 -4.50 23.36
CA ARG A 144 -6.92 -3.96 22.14
C ARG A 144 -6.69 -2.47 22.28
N ASP A 145 -5.47 -2.00 21.96
CA ASP A 145 -5.00 -0.64 22.24
C ASP A 145 -5.93 0.48 21.72
N ASP A 146 -6.47 0.31 20.52
CA ASP A 146 -7.39 1.29 19.92
C ASP A 146 -8.73 1.36 20.67
N PHE A 147 -9.32 0.21 21.00
CA PHE A 147 -10.53 0.17 21.80
C PHE A 147 -10.29 0.65 23.25
N ALA A 148 -9.18 0.25 23.87
CA ALA A 148 -8.82 0.69 25.21
C ALA A 148 -8.71 2.22 25.30
N LYS A 149 -8.04 2.85 24.33
CA LYS A 149 -7.88 4.31 24.25
C LYS A 149 -9.22 5.02 24.04
N ARG A 150 -10.02 4.58 23.07
CA ARG A 150 -11.34 5.16 22.80
C ARG A 150 -12.29 4.97 23.99
N PHE A 151 -12.30 3.81 24.59
CA PHE A 151 -13.12 3.54 25.78
C PHE A 151 -12.73 4.44 26.97
N ALA A 152 -11.43 4.58 27.24
CA ALA A 152 -10.94 5.47 28.29
C ALA A 152 -11.23 6.95 28.02
N ALA A 153 -11.25 7.37 26.74
CA ALA A 153 -11.58 8.73 26.32
C ALA A 153 -13.10 9.01 26.29
N GLY A 154 -13.96 7.98 26.51
CA GLY A 154 -15.41 8.10 26.36
C GLY A 154 -15.87 8.27 24.91
N GLU A 155 -15.01 7.92 23.95
CA GLU A 155 -15.34 7.96 22.52
C GLU A 155 -16.25 6.78 22.14
N PRO A 156 -17.16 6.95 21.17
CA PRO A 156 -18.10 5.91 20.79
C PRO A 156 -17.37 4.71 20.16
N ILE A 157 -17.77 3.50 20.55
CA ILE A 157 -17.38 2.23 19.94
C ILE A 157 -18.66 1.54 19.49
N SER A 158 -18.80 1.30 18.19
CA SER A 158 -19.95 0.60 17.62
C SER A 158 -19.91 -0.90 17.99
N LEU A 159 -21.07 -1.51 18.20
CA LEU A 159 -21.15 -2.97 18.37
C LEU A 159 -20.65 -3.71 17.13
N SER A 160 -20.81 -3.14 15.93
CA SER A 160 -20.30 -3.71 14.70
C SER A 160 -18.78 -3.80 14.70
N GLU A 161 -18.06 -2.78 15.22
CA GLU A 161 -16.60 -2.82 15.34
C GLU A 161 -16.12 -3.96 16.26
N LEU A 162 -16.89 -4.28 17.32
CA LEU A 162 -16.59 -5.41 18.21
C LEU A 162 -16.81 -6.78 17.53
N LEU A 163 -17.57 -6.84 16.43
CA LEU A 163 -17.74 -8.06 15.64
C LEU A 163 -16.59 -8.33 14.67
N TYR A 164 -15.78 -7.33 14.33
CA TYR A 164 -14.70 -7.49 13.37
C TYR A 164 -13.69 -8.58 13.78
N PRO A 165 -13.08 -8.58 14.99
CA PRO A 165 -12.15 -9.62 15.40
C PRO A 165 -12.72 -11.04 15.37
N PRO A 166 -13.93 -11.33 15.90
CA PRO A 166 -14.50 -12.67 15.79
C PRO A 166 -14.83 -13.09 14.34
N MET A 167 -15.17 -12.15 13.45
CA MET A 167 -15.41 -12.47 12.05
C MET A 167 -14.11 -12.86 11.33
N GLN A 168 -13.02 -12.10 11.50
CA GLN A 168 -11.69 -12.47 10.97
C GLN A 168 -11.21 -13.81 11.58
N ALA A 169 -11.48 -14.05 12.85
CA ALA A 169 -11.17 -15.31 13.50
C ALA A 169 -11.95 -16.49 12.89
N TYR A 170 -13.21 -16.27 12.52
CA TYR A 170 -14.02 -17.28 11.86
C TYR A 170 -13.52 -17.61 10.44
N ASP A 171 -12.86 -16.70 9.76
CA ASP A 171 -12.16 -16.99 8.51
C ASP A 171 -11.18 -18.15 8.69
N SER A 172 -10.43 -18.17 9.79
CA SER A 172 -9.47 -19.23 10.10
C SER A 172 -10.17 -20.58 10.40
N VAL A 173 -11.36 -20.53 10.99
CA VAL A 173 -12.22 -21.72 11.18
C VAL A 173 -12.69 -22.26 9.83
N ALA A 174 -13.23 -21.38 8.98
CA ALA A 174 -13.82 -21.76 7.69
C ALA A 174 -12.81 -22.42 6.73
N ILE A 175 -11.56 -22.01 6.80
CA ILE A 175 -10.49 -22.58 5.93
C ILE A 175 -9.59 -23.57 6.66
N GLU A 176 -9.82 -23.87 7.93
CA GLU A 176 -8.96 -24.74 8.75
C GLU A 176 -7.48 -24.29 8.69
N ALA A 177 -7.21 -23.03 8.99
CA ALA A 177 -5.88 -22.45 8.88
C ALA A 177 -4.86 -23.12 9.81
N ASP A 178 -3.70 -23.52 9.29
CA ASP A 178 -2.55 -23.94 10.09
C ASP A 178 -1.71 -22.75 10.57
N VAL A 179 -1.58 -21.74 9.71
CA VAL A 179 -0.79 -20.54 9.94
C VAL A 179 -1.58 -19.33 9.43
N GLU A 180 -1.62 -18.25 10.20
CA GLU A 180 -2.09 -16.96 9.73
C GLU A 180 -0.95 -15.95 9.78
N ILE A 181 -0.71 -15.26 8.66
CA ILE A 181 0.30 -14.21 8.56
C ILE A 181 -0.35 -12.84 8.45
N GLY A 182 0.36 -11.80 8.91
CA GLY A 182 -0.10 -10.42 8.79
C GLY A 182 0.96 -9.39 9.19
N GLY A 183 0.61 -8.12 9.14
CA GLY A 183 1.43 -7.05 9.73
C GLY A 183 1.39 -7.08 11.26
N THR A 184 2.35 -6.43 11.91
CA THR A 184 2.38 -6.32 13.37
C THR A 184 1.13 -5.65 13.96
N ASP A 185 0.47 -4.78 13.20
CA ASP A 185 -0.80 -4.13 13.58
C ASP A 185 -1.99 -5.10 13.62
N GLN A 186 -1.84 -6.28 13.01
CA GLN A 186 -2.86 -7.33 12.99
C GLN A 186 -2.74 -8.35 14.13
N LEU A 187 -1.70 -8.26 14.96
CA LEU A 187 -1.38 -9.27 15.98
C LEU A 187 -2.60 -9.67 16.81
N TYR A 188 -3.39 -8.69 17.28
CA TYR A 188 -4.57 -8.97 18.08
C TYR A 188 -5.62 -9.81 17.32
N ASN A 189 -5.92 -9.43 16.08
CA ASN A 189 -6.91 -10.13 15.25
C ASN A 189 -6.45 -11.57 14.93
N LEU A 190 -5.15 -11.75 14.67
CA LEU A 190 -4.57 -13.08 14.43
C LEU A 190 -4.64 -13.97 15.67
N LEU A 191 -4.40 -13.40 16.87
CA LEU A 191 -4.54 -14.11 18.15
C LEU A 191 -5.99 -14.48 18.43
N ALA A 192 -6.97 -13.64 18.08
CA ALA A 192 -8.39 -13.96 18.22
C ALA A 192 -8.76 -15.25 17.46
N GLY A 193 -8.12 -15.51 16.28
CA GLY A 193 -8.28 -16.78 15.57
C GLY A 193 -7.89 -17.98 16.43
N ARG A 194 -6.82 -17.86 17.19
CA ARG A 194 -6.39 -18.92 18.11
C ARG A 194 -7.37 -19.18 19.25
N ASP A 195 -8.01 -18.10 19.74
CA ASP A 195 -9.00 -18.19 20.82
C ASP A 195 -10.31 -18.83 20.31
N VAL A 196 -10.70 -18.56 19.06
CA VAL A 196 -11.96 -19.02 18.45
C VAL A 196 -11.91 -20.46 17.94
N MET A 197 -10.83 -20.86 17.24
CA MET A 197 -10.73 -22.17 16.58
C MET A 197 -11.03 -23.38 17.49
N PRO A 198 -10.60 -23.44 18.77
CA PRO A 198 -10.90 -24.56 19.67
C PRO A 198 -12.39 -24.74 19.93
N HIS A 199 -13.19 -23.67 19.92
CA HIS A 199 -14.65 -23.75 20.08
C HIS A 199 -15.35 -24.47 18.92
N TYR A 200 -14.65 -24.61 17.80
CA TYR A 200 -15.08 -25.35 16.60
C TYR A 200 -14.36 -26.68 16.43
N GLY A 201 -13.63 -27.15 17.48
CA GLY A 201 -12.93 -28.43 17.48
C GLY A 201 -11.64 -28.44 16.65
N LEU A 202 -11.10 -27.30 16.30
CA LEU A 202 -9.88 -27.15 15.50
C LEU A 202 -8.67 -26.86 16.38
N GLN A 203 -7.49 -27.29 15.92
CA GLN A 203 -6.24 -26.87 16.53
C GLN A 203 -6.00 -25.38 16.25
N PRO A 204 -5.58 -24.60 17.27
CA PRO A 204 -5.26 -23.19 17.07
C PRO A 204 -4.18 -23.00 16.01
N GLN A 205 -4.39 -22.04 15.13
CA GLN A 205 -3.39 -21.63 14.13
C GLN A 205 -2.12 -21.08 14.76
N ILE A 206 -1.04 -21.09 14.01
CA ILE A 206 0.18 -20.38 14.34
C ILE A 206 0.07 -18.96 13.78
N VAL A 207 0.50 -17.99 14.56
CA VAL A 207 0.49 -16.58 14.19
C VAL A 207 1.90 -16.14 13.83
N VAL A 208 2.06 -15.57 12.63
CA VAL A 208 3.33 -14.99 12.20
C VAL A 208 3.09 -13.54 11.78
N THR A 209 3.74 -12.59 12.43
CA THR A 209 3.63 -11.18 12.03
C THR A 209 4.93 -10.63 11.48
N TYR A 210 4.80 -9.76 10.50
CA TYR A 210 5.91 -9.09 9.83
C TYR A 210 5.89 -7.58 10.10
N PRO A 211 7.04 -6.91 10.06
CA PRO A 211 7.10 -5.46 10.26
C PRO A 211 6.33 -4.72 9.18
N LEU A 212 5.74 -3.60 9.57
CA LEU A 212 5.11 -2.69 8.63
C LEU A 212 6.18 -1.85 7.94
N LEU A 213 6.14 -1.77 6.62
CA LEU A 213 7.02 -0.88 5.87
C LEU A 213 6.64 0.58 6.16
N VAL A 214 7.61 1.40 6.55
CA VAL A 214 7.40 2.86 6.67
C VAL A 214 7.15 3.46 5.29
N GLY A 215 6.32 4.49 5.24
CA GLY A 215 6.01 5.20 4.01
C GLY A 215 7.11 6.17 3.57
N LEU A 216 6.78 7.02 2.60
CA LEU A 216 7.69 8.02 2.03
C LEU A 216 8.17 9.07 3.05
N ASP A 217 7.42 9.25 4.13
CA ASP A 217 7.77 10.11 5.26
C ASP A 217 8.84 9.50 6.20
N GLY A 218 9.11 8.19 6.08
CA GLY A 218 10.09 7.46 6.89
C GLY A 218 9.66 7.21 8.35
N VAL A 219 8.45 7.59 8.74
CA VAL A 219 7.97 7.51 10.13
C VAL A 219 6.72 6.67 10.24
N GLU A 220 5.69 7.05 9.50
CA GLU A 220 4.40 6.39 9.55
C GLU A 220 4.36 5.18 8.61
N LYS A 221 3.57 4.15 8.97
CA LYS A 221 3.39 3.01 8.08
C LYS A 221 2.89 3.46 6.70
N MET A 222 3.38 2.81 5.67
CA MET A 222 2.94 3.05 4.31
C MET A 222 1.43 2.83 4.18
N SER A 223 0.72 3.84 3.73
CA SER A 223 -0.74 3.81 3.62
C SER A 223 -1.23 4.78 2.56
N LYS A 224 -2.27 4.37 1.81
CA LYS A 224 -2.94 5.24 0.83
C LYS A 224 -3.67 6.40 1.46
N SER A 225 -4.33 6.17 2.59
CA SER A 225 -5.06 7.23 3.29
C SER A 225 -4.16 8.38 3.76
N ARG A 226 -2.85 8.12 3.85
CA ARG A 226 -1.82 9.12 4.20
C ARG A 226 -1.10 9.69 2.98
N GLY A 227 -1.30 9.12 1.80
CA GLY A 227 -0.60 9.54 0.58
C GLY A 227 0.91 9.24 0.58
N ASN A 228 1.44 8.47 1.56
CA ASN A 228 2.86 8.18 1.76
C ASN A 228 3.28 6.82 1.15
N TYR A 229 2.72 6.46 -0.01
CA TYR A 229 2.88 5.13 -0.59
C TYR A 229 3.44 5.13 -2.01
N ILE A 230 3.98 3.97 -2.41
CA ILE A 230 4.31 3.63 -3.80
C ILE A 230 3.42 2.46 -4.20
N GLY A 231 2.60 2.66 -5.24
CA GLY A 231 1.80 1.60 -5.85
C GLY A 231 2.66 0.70 -6.74
N ILE A 232 2.35 -0.60 -6.77
CA ILE A 232 3.08 -1.52 -7.68
C ILE A 232 2.79 -1.26 -9.16
N ASN A 233 1.76 -0.48 -9.45
CA ASN A 233 1.36 -0.05 -10.80
C ASN A 233 1.74 1.40 -11.10
N ASP A 234 2.39 2.11 -10.16
CA ASP A 234 2.87 3.46 -10.44
C ASP A 234 3.79 3.44 -11.66
N PRO A 235 3.76 4.43 -12.55
CA PRO A 235 4.69 4.53 -13.66
C PRO A 235 6.16 4.46 -13.19
N PRO A 236 7.09 3.92 -14.01
CA PRO A 236 8.48 3.73 -13.58
C PRO A 236 9.17 5.02 -13.13
N GLU A 237 8.86 6.16 -13.75
CA GLU A 237 9.40 7.47 -13.41
C GLU A 237 8.91 7.93 -12.03
N GLU A 238 7.64 7.68 -11.75
CA GLU A 238 7.03 8.02 -10.48
C GLU A 238 7.53 7.10 -9.36
N MET A 239 7.56 5.79 -9.61
CA MET A 239 8.08 4.79 -8.67
C MET A 239 9.54 5.09 -8.31
N PHE A 240 10.39 5.37 -9.30
CA PHE A 240 11.79 5.73 -9.09
C PHE A 240 11.91 7.02 -8.26
N GLY A 241 11.21 8.08 -8.68
CA GLY A 241 11.25 9.37 -8.01
C GLY A 241 10.75 9.33 -6.57
N LYS A 242 9.66 8.59 -6.30
CA LYS A 242 9.15 8.38 -4.94
C LYS A 242 10.16 7.60 -4.09
N THR A 243 10.81 6.56 -4.64
CA THR A 243 11.83 5.81 -3.90
C THR A 243 13.03 6.70 -3.56
N MET A 244 13.46 7.57 -4.47
CA MET A 244 14.52 8.54 -4.19
C MET A 244 14.16 9.58 -3.12
N SER A 245 12.88 9.78 -2.81
CA SER A 245 12.43 10.78 -1.83
C SER A 245 12.39 10.28 -0.39
N ILE A 246 12.57 8.98 -0.14
CA ILE A 246 12.55 8.44 1.23
C ILE A 246 13.72 9.02 2.06
N PRO A 247 13.54 9.24 3.38
CA PRO A 247 14.61 9.63 4.26
C PRO A 247 15.72 8.57 4.35
N ASP A 248 16.95 8.99 4.62
CA ASP A 248 18.10 8.08 4.74
C ASP A 248 17.91 7.04 5.85
N ASP A 249 17.29 7.45 6.95
CA ASP A 249 16.99 6.58 8.09
C ASP A 249 16.02 5.42 7.75
N ALA A 250 15.24 5.54 6.68
CA ALA A 250 14.35 4.48 6.20
C ALA A 250 15.06 3.45 5.30
N LEU A 251 16.24 3.77 4.75
CA LEU A 251 16.99 2.93 3.81
C LEU A 251 17.23 1.50 4.30
N PRO A 252 17.70 1.27 5.55
CA PRO A 252 17.95 -0.08 6.03
C PRO A 252 16.69 -0.96 6.01
N GLN A 253 15.55 -0.41 6.48
CA GLN A 253 14.30 -1.16 6.50
C GLN A 253 13.80 -1.47 5.09
N TRP A 254 13.84 -0.48 4.19
CA TRP A 254 13.44 -0.68 2.80
C TRP A 254 14.33 -1.68 2.07
N TRP A 255 15.64 -1.61 2.33
CA TRP A 255 16.60 -2.55 1.76
C TRP A 255 16.32 -3.98 2.19
N ASP A 256 16.09 -4.19 3.47
CA ASP A 256 15.80 -5.53 4.00
C ASP A 256 14.46 -6.08 3.54
N LEU A 257 13.40 -5.26 3.62
CA LEU A 257 12.04 -5.76 3.41
C LEU A 257 11.61 -5.78 1.94
N VAL A 258 12.06 -4.80 1.13
CA VAL A 258 11.58 -4.65 -0.26
C VAL A 258 12.49 -5.33 -1.27
N VAL A 259 13.81 -5.27 -1.07
CA VAL A 259 14.78 -5.90 -1.99
C VAL A 259 15.48 -7.13 -1.43
N GLY A 260 15.15 -7.54 -0.21
CA GLY A 260 15.62 -8.78 0.38
C GLY A 260 16.96 -8.70 1.10
N GLY A 261 17.47 -7.51 1.39
CA GLY A 261 18.73 -7.30 2.12
C GLY A 261 19.98 -7.53 1.27
N GLY A 262 21.09 -7.84 1.95
CA GLY A 262 22.39 -8.05 1.33
C GLY A 262 23.27 -6.80 1.33
N ALA A 263 24.42 -6.90 0.63
CA ALA A 263 25.37 -5.79 0.55
C ALA A 263 24.74 -4.59 -0.17
N HIS A 264 25.04 -3.39 0.31
CA HIS A 264 24.59 -2.11 -0.26
C HIS A 264 25.77 -1.13 -0.34
N PRO A 265 25.68 -0.06 -1.16
CA PRO A 265 26.65 1.03 -1.18
C PRO A 265 26.76 1.72 0.18
N ASP A 266 27.97 2.20 0.52
CA ASP A 266 28.21 2.95 1.75
C ASP A 266 27.68 4.40 1.65
N ASP A 267 27.74 5.00 0.45
CA ASP A 267 27.21 6.34 0.20
C ASP A 267 25.66 6.33 0.16
N PRO A 268 24.99 7.14 1.00
CA PRO A 268 23.52 7.14 1.07
C PRO A 268 22.84 7.47 -0.27
N MET A 269 23.44 8.33 -1.10
CA MET A 269 22.87 8.69 -2.40
C MET A 269 22.96 7.52 -3.37
N GLU A 270 24.10 6.83 -3.42
CA GLU A 270 24.27 5.64 -4.25
C GLU A 270 23.40 4.50 -3.74
N TRP A 271 23.21 4.38 -2.43
CA TRP A 271 22.30 3.40 -1.85
C TRP A 271 20.85 3.65 -2.27
N LYS A 272 20.39 4.92 -2.22
CA LYS A 272 19.05 5.28 -2.73
C LYS A 272 18.89 4.98 -4.21
N LEU A 273 19.91 5.31 -5.02
CA LEU A 273 19.88 5.03 -6.46
C LEU A 273 19.75 3.53 -6.72
N GLU A 274 20.55 2.72 -6.03
CA GLU A 274 20.50 1.27 -6.19
C GLU A 274 19.16 0.70 -5.69
N LEU A 275 18.64 1.20 -4.56
CA LEU A 275 17.30 0.84 -4.09
C LEU A 275 16.22 1.19 -5.12
N ALA A 276 16.25 2.40 -5.67
CA ALA A 276 15.28 2.84 -6.66
C ALA A 276 15.35 2.03 -7.95
N ARG A 277 16.56 1.67 -8.41
CA ARG A 277 16.76 0.75 -9.55
C ARG A 277 16.12 -0.61 -9.29
N ARG A 278 16.40 -1.24 -8.14
CA ARG A 278 15.87 -2.56 -7.78
C ARG A 278 14.36 -2.56 -7.60
N VAL A 279 13.82 -1.57 -6.90
CA VAL A 279 12.38 -1.41 -6.71
C VAL A 279 11.69 -1.25 -8.06
N THR A 280 12.18 -0.36 -8.93
CA THR A 280 11.56 -0.12 -10.23
C THR A 280 11.74 -1.32 -11.17
N ALA A 281 12.93 -1.94 -11.19
CA ALA A 281 13.20 -3.11 -12.02
C ALA A 281 12.30 -4.30 -11.66
N ARG A 282 11.97 -4.47 -10.40
CA ARG A 282 11.08 -5.54 -9.95
C ARG A 282 9.71 -5.50 -10.64
N TRP A 283 9.16 -4.32 -10.84
CA TRP A 283 7.80 -4.13 -11.35
C TRP A 283 7.74 -3.80 -12.85
N HIS A 284 8.79 -3.19 -13.38
CA HIS A 284 8.86 -2.68 -14.76
C HIS A 284 10.03 -3.23 -15.57
N GLY A 285 10.83 -4.14 -14.99
CA GLY A 285 12.05 -4.66 -15.62
C GLY A 285 13.17 -3.62 -15.70
N ASP A 286 14.34 -4.04 -16.21
CA ASP A 286 15.53 -3.18 -16.31
C ASP A 286 15.31 -1.97 -17.22
N ALA A 287 14.47 -2.10 -18.24
CA ALA A 287 14.15 -0.98 -19.13
C ALA A 287 13.38 0.11 -18.39
N GLY A 288 12.39 -0.26 -17.57
CA GLY A 288 11.67 0.69 -16.73
C GLY A 288 12.56 1.35 -15.68
N ALA A 289 13.46 0.59 -15.05
CA ALA A 289 14.42 1.16 -14.10
C ALA A 289 15.33 2.21 -14.74
N ARG A 290 15.84 1.93 -15.95
CA ARG A 290 16.65 2.92 -16.70
C ARG A 290 15.85 4.17 -17.07
N ALA A 291 14.62 3.99 -17.57
CA ALA A 291 13.74 5.12 -17.89
C ALA A 291 13.46 6.00 -16.67
N GLY A 292 13.16 5.38 -15.51
CA GLY A 292 12.94 6.08 -14.25
C GLY A 292 14.19 6.86 -13.80
N GLU A 293 15.39 6.26 -13.88
CA GLU A 293 16.64 6.92 -13.51
C GLU A 293 17.00 8.07 -14.45
N GLU A 294 16.82 7.88 -15.76
CA GLU A 294 17.05 8.93 -16.76
C GLU A 294 16.12 10.12 -16.54
N HIS A 295 14.83 9.83 -16.30
CA HIS A 295 13.84 10.86 -15.96
C HIS A 295 14.22 11.61 -14.69
N PHE A 296 14.53 10.89 -13.60
CA PHE A 296 14.95 11.49 -12.33
C PHE A 296 16.21 12.36 -12.51
N THR A 297 17.20 11.88 -13.24
CA THR A 297 18.44 12.61 -13.49
C THR A 297 18.18 13.89 -14.29
N ARG A 298 17.36 13.81 -15.33
CA ARG A 298 17.03 14.96 -16.18
C ARG A 298 16.22 16.01 -15.42
N VAL A 299 15.10 15.59 -14.83
CA VAL A 299 14.12 16.53 -14.24
C VAL A 299 14.54 17.02 -12.85
N VAL A 300 15.07 16.11 -11.99
CA VAL A 300 15.33 16.44 -10.59
C VAL A 300 16.77 16.92 -10.38
N ARG A 301 17.77 16.25 -10.97
CA ARG A 301 19.18 16.62 -10.79
C ARG A 301 19.61 17.78 -11.68
N LYS A 302 19.25 17.73 -12.98
CA LYS A 302 19.65 18.74 -13.97
C LYS A 302 18.62 19.86 -14.15
N HIS A 303 17.42 19.70 -13.61
CA HIS A 303 16.31 20.64 -13.78
C HIS A 303 15.93 20.88 -15.26
N GLU A 304 16.15 19.91 -16.10
CA GLU A 304 15.79 19.93 -17.53
C GLU A 304 14.35 19.39 -17.71
N ALA A 305 13.71 19.75 -18.81
CA ALA A 305 12.38 19.23 -19.13
C ALA A 305 12.42 17.70 -19.37
N PRO A 306 11.33 16.97 -19.05
CA PRO A 306 11.17 15.57 -19.41
C PRO A 306 11.35 15.35 -20.92
N ALA A 307 11.61 14.09 -21.33
CA ALA A 307 11.71 13.78 -22.76
C ALA A 307 10.34 13.89 -23.45
N ASP A 308 9.29 13.54 -22.72
CA ASP A 308 7.90 13.61 -23.18
C ASP A 308 7.18 14.68 -22.34
N VAL A 309 6.99 15.85 -22.94
CA VAL A 309 6.34 16.99 -22.28
C VAL A 309 4.92 17.06 -22.81
N GLU A 310 3.95 17.07 -21.90
CA GLU A 310 2.54 17.21 -22.23
C GLU A 310 2.28 18.50 -23.02
N GLU A 311 1.53 18.39 -24.12
CA GLU A 311 1.15 19.54 -24.91
C GLU A 311 -0.05 20.26 -24.28
N ALA A 312 0.08 21.57 -24.11
CA ALA A 312 -1.01 22.45 -23.67
C ALA A 312 -1.33 23.47 -24.75
N ARG A 313 -2.56 23.44 -25.24
CA ARG A 313 -3.00 24.40 -26.27
C ARG A 313 -3.20 25.79 -25.68
N LEU A 314 -2.65 26.77 -26.37
CA LEU A 314 -2.92 28.16 -26.05
C LEU A 314 -4.36 28.48 -26.43
N GLU A 315 -5.18 28.78 -25.46
CA GLU A 315 -6.60 29.10 -25.64
C GLU A 315 -6.93 30.46 -25.02
N GLY A 316 -7.85 31.19 -25.63
CA GLY A 316 -8.37 32.48 -25.13
C GLY A 316 -7.83 33.67 -25.89
N SER A 317 -7.51 34.77 -25.18
CA SER A 317 -7.03 36.01 -25.78
C SER A 317 -5.53 36.01 -26.05
N ASP A 318 -5.10 36.76 -27.07
CA ASP A 318 -3.71 37.11 -27.27
C ASP A 318 -3.58 38.62 -26.95
N PRO A 319 -2.86 39.04 -25.90
CA PRO A 319 -1.97 38.20 -25.05
C PRO A 319 -2.73 37.28 -24.10
N LEU A 320 -2.09 36.13 -23.82
CA LEU A 320 -2.55 35.12 -22.85
C LEU A 320 -2.32 35.61 -21.42
N HIS A 321 -3.36 35.53 -20.55
CA HIS A 321 -3.17 35.76 -19.10
C HIS A 321 -2.65 34.48 -18.41
N LEU A 322 -1.35 34.35 -18.29
CA LEU A 322 -0.66 33.16 -17.85
C LEU A 322 -1.15 32.57 -16.50
N PRO A 323 -1.43 33.37 -15.43
CA PRO A 323 -1.97 32.80 -14.18
C PRO A 323 -3.34 32.14 -14.35
N ALA A 324 -4.20 32.64 -15.22
CA ALA A 324 -5.50 32.03 -15.51
C ALA A 324 -5.35 30.73 -16.33
N PHE A 325 -4.49 30.77 -17.32
CA PHE A 325 -4.16 29.60 -18.13
C PHE A 325 -3.62 28.45 -17.27
N LEU A 326 -2.63 28.73 -16.41
CA LEU A 326 -2.07 27.73 -15.49
C LEU A 326 -3.10 27.19 -14.50
N ALA A 327 -4.02 28.04 -14.02
CA ALA A 327 -5.09 27.60 -13.14
C ALA A 327 -6.07 26.65 -13.84
N ALA A 328 -6.39 26.91 -15.11
CA ALA A 328 -7.27 26.07 -15.92
C ALA A 328 -6.61 24.74 -16.30
N THR A 329 -5.31 24.75 -16.63
CA THR A 329 -4.57 23.59 -17.14
C THR A 329 -4.05 22.70 -16.03
N LEU A 330 -3.48 23.27 -14.96
CA LEU A 330 -2.78 22.54 -13.90
C LEU A 330 -3.55 22.47 -12.57
N GLY A 331 -4.70 23.11 -12.48
CA GLY A 331 -5.41 23.34 -11.22
C GLY A 331 -4.74 24.43 -10.37
N GLU A 332 -5.01 24.49 -9.11
CA GLU A 332 -4.63 25.56 -8.18
C GLU A 332 -5.35 26.89 -8.48
N SER A 333 -5.22 27.86 -7.61
CA SER A 333 -5.85 29.15 -7.81
C SER A 333 -4.99 30.11 -8.65
N THR A 334 -5.62 31.03 -9.36
CA THR A 334 -4.94 32.13 -10.07
C THR A 334 -3.99 32.91 -9.14
N SER A 335 -4.38 33.08 -7.86
CA SER A 335 -3.56 33.75 -6.85
C SER A 335 -2.30 32.93 -6.47
N HIS A 336 -2.39 31.60 -6.49
CA HIS A 336 -1.24 30.72 -6.33
C HIS A 336 -0.24 30.93 -7.46
N TRP A 337 -0.70 30.91 -8.71
CA TRP A 337 0.16 31.07 -9.87
C TRP A 337 0.78 32.45 -9.98
N ARG A 338 0.08 33.52 -9.60
CA ARG A 338 0.67 34.86 -9.51
C ARG A 338 1.87 34.86 -8.57
N ARG A 339 1.71 34.35 -7.34
CA ARG A 339 2.82 34.28 -6.37
C ARG A 339 3.99 33.42 -6.89
N THR A 340 3.68 32.32 -7.59
CA THR A 340 4.71 31.43 -8.15
C THR A 340 5.49 32.13 -9.25
N ILE A 341 4.85 32.91 -10.12
CA ILE A 341 5.50 33.73 -11.15
C ILE A 341 6.38 34.80 -10.49
N ASP A 342 5.84 35.55 -9.53
CA ASP A 342 6.56 36.61 -8.82
C ASP A 342 7.81 36.10 -8.09
N GLN A 343 7.79 34.84 -7.66
CA GLN A 343 8.93 34.16 -7.03
C GLN A 343 9.89 33.51 -8.03
N GLY A 344 9.69 33.70 -9.34
CA GLY A 344 10.51 33.07 -10.39
C GLY A 344 10.31 31.55 -10.52
N GLY A 345 9.21 31.02 -9.98
CA GLY A 345 8.88 29.59 -10.02
C GLY A 345 8.23 29.14 -11.34
N VAL A 346 7.93 30.07 -12.26
CA VAL A 346 7.53 29.75 -13.63
C VAL A 346 8.64 30.15 -14.59
N LYS A 347 9.02 29.21 -15.45
CA LYS A 347 10.13 29.42 -16.40
C LYS A 347 9.70 29.03 -17.81
N LEU A 348 10.27 29.70 -18.80
CA LEU A 348 10.09 29.38 -20.21
C LEU A 348 11.47 28.97 -20.78
N ASP A 349 11.59 27.72 -21.27
CA ASP A 349 12.84 27.10 -21.68
C ASP A 349 13.98 27.25 -20.65
N GLY A 350 13.66 27.15 -19.36
CA GLY A 350 14.60 27.23 -18.24
C GLY A 350 14.84 28.64 -17.69
N GLU A 351 14.44 29.70 -18.38
CA GLU A 351 14.60 31.09 -17.92
C GLU A 351 13.33 31.57 -17.19
N PRO A 352 13.46 32.28 -16.05
CA PRO A 352 12.31 32.80 -15.32
C PRO A 352 11.44 33.69 -16.23
N LEU A 353 10.15 33.41 -16.26
CA LEU A 353 9.17 34.20 -17.01
C LEU A 353 8.53 35.22 -16.06
N ALA A 354 8.73 36.50 -16.35
CA ALA A 354 8.22 37.61 -15.56
C ALA A 354 6.98 38.25 -16.22
N GLY A 355 6.03 38.66 -15.38
CA GLY A 355 4.78 39.25 -15.87
C GLY A 355 3.65 38.22 -15.99
N TYR A 356 2.44 38.72 -16.28
CA TYR A 356 1.26 37.85 -16.31
C TYR A 356 0.64 37.69 -17.69
N ASP A 357 0.94 38.61 -18.61
CA ASP A 357 0.34 38.63 -19.94
C ASP A 357 1.43 38.47 -21.00
N HIS A 358 1.33 37.41 -21.82
CA HIS A 358 2.34 37.02 -22.81
C HIS A 358 1.70 36.77 -24.16
N GLY A 359 2.32 37.28 -25.23
CA GLY A 359 1.90 37.03 -26.60
C GLY A 359 2.05 35.57 -26.99
N TRP A 360 1.12 35.04 -27.79
CA TRP A 360 1.21 33.64 -28.26
C TRP A 360 2.51 33.38 -29.03
N ALA A 361 2.96 34.31 -29.82
CA ALA A 361 4.22 34.19 -30.57
C ALA A 361 5.46 34.04 -29.67
N GLU A 362 5.41 34.52 -28.44
CA GLU A 362 6.46 34.32 -27.44
C GLU A 362 6.42 32.91 -26.84
N LEU A 363 5.23 32.32 -26.72
CA LEU A 363 4.98 31.09 -25.99
C LEU A 363 4.97 29.83 -26.88
N ASP A 364 4.57 29.97 -28.14
CA ASP A 364 4.29 28.86 -29.04
C ASP A 364 5.55 28.00 -29.32
N GLY A 365 5.38 26.68 -29.24
CA GLY A 365 6.44 25.69 -29.41
C GLY A 365 7.41 25.55 -28.23
N ARG A 366 7.32 26.44 -27.24
CA ARG A 366 8.27 26.48 -26.11
C ARG A 366 7.79 25.66 -24.92
N VAL A 367 8.74 25.29 -24.04
CA VAL A 367 8.46 24.52 -22.85
C VAL A 367 8.34 25.42 -21.62
N LEU A 368 7.16 25.44 -21.04
CA LEU A 368 6.85 26.14 -19.80
C LEU A 368 7.07 25.19 -18.61
N GLN A 369 7.93 25.57 -17.67
CA GLN A 369 8.06 24.93 -16.37
C GLN A 369 7.23 25.68 -15.33
N ALA A 370 6.27 25.00 -14.69
CA ALA A 370 5.42 25.56 -13.65
C ALA A 370 5.75 24.88 -12.30
N GLY A 371 6.50 25.60 -11.44
CA GLY A 371 7.06 25.05 -10.22
C GLY A 371 8.23 24.10 -10.49
N LYS A 372 8.45 23.12 -9.58
CA LYS A 372 9.65 22.27 -9.66
C LYS A 372 9.54 21.08 -10.61
N ARG A 373 8.31 20.60 -10.93
CA ARG A 373 8.11 19.28 -11.56
C ARG A 373 7.10 19.26 -12.69
N ARG A 374 6.37 20.35 -12.96
CA ARG A 374 5.35 20.41 -14.01
C ARG A 374 5.91 21.10 -15.23
N PHE A 375 5.81 20.45 -16.38
CA PHE A 375 6.29 20.96 -17.66
C PHE A 375 5.17 20.86 -18.69
N LEU A 376 4.99 21.88 -19.50
CA LEU A 376 4.02 21.95 -20.57
C LEU A 376 4.69 22.46 -21.85
N ARG A 377 4.49 21.79 -22.96
CA ARG A 377 4.81 22.32 -24.27
C ARG A 377 3.63 23.13 -24.75
N LEU A 378 3.83 24.44 -24.91
CA LEU A 378 2.78 25.33 -25.34
C LEU A 378 2.64 25.26 -26.86
N VAL A 379 1.43 25.04 -27.36
CA VAL A 379 1.16 24.95 -28.80
C VAL A 379 -0.01 25.86 -29.16
N SER A 380 0.19 26.71 -30.18
CA SER A 380 -0.91 27.45 -30.79
C SER A 380 -1.75 26.51 -31.64
N GLY A 381 -3.07 26.57 -31.52
CA GLY A 381 -4.01 25.71 -32.24
C GLY A 381 -4.11 26.01 -33.73
#